data_9e466936f6bf2d2e44e45d9434c555fb
#
_entry.id   9e466936f6bf2d2e44e45d9434c555fb
#
_cell.length_a   1.000
_cell.length_b   1.000
_cell.length_c   1.000
_cell.angle_alpha   90.00
_cell.angle_beta   90.00
_cell.angle_gamma   90.00
#
_symmetry.space_group_name_H-M   'P 1'
#
loop_
_entity.id
_entity.type
_entity.pdbx_description
1 polymer ?
#
loop_
_entity_poly.entity_id
_entity_poly.type
_entity_poly.pdbx_seq_one_letter_code
_entity_poly.pdbx_strand_id
1 'polypeptide(L)'
;MLSLLAALFCAANARGQKLISPGYQFNSDPTCREWNGRFYLFTTHDPFTVQFETDNTFFEGMYDFHAYSTTDFDHWIDHGSILSTHDLSWHAGTALWDGDAGIPANGKFYSYAPVRSEPDSVKDYGSFRLGALVADRIEGPYKDALGNPITTVDGQEIVGLSPIVVRDNNGDPYLLWGPDATRQRYVRMARLAPDMVHLAGPVRELAIPLQDECGEPEFFESPILFQRNGTWYMTYMAVHDPARKNCSSKDAGGFYLRYTTAKSIFGPFDKDPKNIMPPGGGGVENNHQGICSYQGKWYLAYHTRYDTIHRQVAVTEMHFREDGTVIPIEPDKDLGAGTPGSVTELTLDAFAAKREAQEFHARMNADPEPRDRGGFHFKLKEGGYLRFDRVDFGAGAGGVQAFISAESPHLQDAKLEFRVDSQAGELLAAIPIAPTGGVSNYSLLTATAKAVSGVHTVFLIAHGRGGDAQGHLFNVAWFTFTHKQL
;
A
#
# COMPACT_ATOMS: atom_id res chain seq x y z
N MET A 1 -10.41 -44.82 -40.89
CA MET A 1 -10.90 -44.42 -39.55
C MET A 1 -9.82 -43.57 -38.94
N LEU A 2 -9.93 -42.28 -39.14
CA LEU A 2 -9.05 -41.28 -38.53
C LEU A 2 -9.63 -40.89 -37.16
N SER A 3 -8.88 -41.13 -36.08
CA SER A 3 -9.21 -40.65 -34.75
C SER A 3 -8.72 -39.21 -34.59
N LEU A 4 -9.62 -38.25 -34.56
CA LEU A 4 -9.36 -36.89 -34.11
C LEU A 4 -9.19 -36.93 -32.60
N LEU A 5 -7.97 -36.74 -32.10
CA LEU A 5 -7.74 -36.32 -30.73
C LEU A 5 -8.02 -34.82 -30.69
N ALA A 6 -9.16 -34.46 -30.13
CA ALA A 6 -9.43 -33.08 -29.73
C ALA A 6 -8.61 -32.78 -28.47
N ALA A 7 -7.54 -32.00 -28.62
CA ALA A 7 -6.87 -31.38 -27.51
C ALA A 7 -7.84 -30.31 -26.92
N LEU A 8 -8.49 -30.65 -25.82
CA LEU A 8 -9.13 -29.64 -24.98
C LEU A 8 -8.01 -28.75 -24.38
N PHE A 9 -7.74 -27.63 -25.00
CA PHE A 9 -7.13 -26.52 -24.32
C PHE A 9 -8.17 -26.04 -23.31
N CYS A 10 -8.01 -26.44 -22.05
CA CYS A 10 -8.55 -25.68 -20.95
C CYS A 10 -7.87 -24.30 -21.03
N ALA A 11 -8.53 -23.35 -21.64
CA ALA A 11 -8.25 -21.94 -21.39
C ALA A 11 -8.59 -21.75 -19.90
N ALA A 12 -7.57 -21.86 -19.05
CA ALA A 12 -7.64 -21.29 -17.72
C ALA A 12 -7.98 -19.83 -17.98
N ASN A 13 -9.18 -19.41 -17.57
CA ASN A 13 -9.53 -18.00 -17.51
C ASN A 13 -8.46 -17.36 -16.64
N ALA A 14 -7.45 -16.76 -17.26
CA ALA A 14 -6.56 -15.85 -16.58
C ALA A 14 -7.51 -14.81 -15.98
N ARG A 15 -7.62 -14.79 -14.65
CA ARG A 15 -8.34 -13.71 -13.99
C ARG A 15 -7.63 -12.45 -14.42
N GLY A 16 -8.35 -11.55 -15.08
CA GLY A 16 -7.79 -10.29 -15.56
C GLY A 16 -7.14 -9.55 -14.39
N GLN A 17 -6.19 -8.70 -14.70
CA GLN A 17 -5.56 -7.83 -13.70
C GLN A 17 -6.65 -7.01 -13.01
N LYS A 18 -6.65 -6.98 -11.67
CA LYS A 18 -7.66 -6.28 -10.89
C LYS A 18 -7.01 -5.24 -10.01
N LEU A 19 -7.51 -4.01 -10.08
CA LEU A 19 -7.22 -2.97 -9.11
C LEU A 19 -7.84 -3.35 -7.76
N ILE A 20 -7.13 -3.11 -6.68
CA ILE A 20 -7.54 -3.53 -5.33
C ILE A 20 -8.35 -2.45 -4.65
N SER A 21 -7.89 -1.21 -4.72
CA SER A 21 -8.53 -0.11 -4.05
C SER A 21 -9.48 0.65 -4.95
N PRO A 22 -10.55 1.19 -4.37
CA PRO A 22 -11.45 2.10 -5.09
C PRO A 22 -10.70 3.38 -5.49
N GLY A 23 -11.21 4.08 -6.52
CA GLY A 23 -10.56 5.24 -7.15
C GLY A 23 -10.41 6.51 -6.30
N TYR A 24 -10.59 6.44 -5.00
CA TYR A 24 -10.35 7.53 -4.04
C TYR A 24 -9.33 7.14 -2.95
N GLN A 25 -8.81 5.93 -2.98
CA GLN A 25 -7.73 5.47 -2.10
C GLN A 25 -6.59 4.98 -2.96
N PHE A 26 -5.50 5.74 -2.97
CA PHE A 26 -4.37 5.51 -3.85
C PHE A 26 -3.26 4.79 -3.11
N ASN A 27 -2.83 3.69 -3.68
CA ASN A 27 -1.86 2.81 -3.08
C ASN A 27 -0.76 2.48 -4.09
N SER A 28 0.44 2.33 -3.57
CA SER A 28 1.62 2.02 -4.37
C SER A 28 2.55 1.06 -3.64
N ASP A 29 3.63 0.72 -4.28
CA ASP A 29 4.78 -0.02 -3.73
C ASP A 29 4.37 -1.28 -2.95
N PRO A 30 3.65 -2.21 -3.59
CA PRO A 30 3.07 -3.34 -2.87
C PRO A 30 4.09 -4.38 -2.45
N THR A 31 3.90 -4.97 -1.27
CA THR A 31 4.44 -6.29 -0.91
C THR A 31 3.30 -7.24 -0.56
N CYS A 32 3.52 -8.56 -0.66
CA CYS A 32 2.46 -9.52 -0.38
C CYS A 32 2.95 -10.75 0.38
N ARG A 33 2.02 -11.40 1.10
CA ARG A 33 2.28 -12.63 1.85
C ARG A 33 1.03 -13.50 1.96
N GLU A 34 1.25 -14.82 2.04
CA GLU A 34 0.23 -15.73 2.52
C GLU A 34 0.38 -15.91 4.04
N TRP A 35 -0.75 -15.84 4.75
CA TRP A 35 -0.82 -16.17 6.16
C TRP A 35 -2.18 -16.76 6.51
N ASN A 36 -2.19 -17.93 7.18
CA ASN A 36 -3.41 -18.63 7.60
C ASN A 36 -4.47 -18.78 6.50
N GLY A 37 -4.04 -19.09 5.27
CA GLY A 37 -4.93 -19.30 4.13
C GLY A 37 -5.54 -18.01 3.55
N ARG A 38 -5.02 -16.85 3.90
CA ARG A 38 -5.38 -15.55 3.32
C ARG A 38 -4.18 -14.94 2.59
N PHE A 39 -4.47 -14.26 1.51
CA PHE A 39 -3.52 -13.40 0.82
C PHE A 39 -3.55 -12.02 1.49
N TYR A 40 -2.40 -11.54 1.95
CA TYR A 40 -2.22 -10.20 2.48
C TYR A 40 -1.44 -9.36 1.50
N LEU A 41 -1.82 -8.10 1.40
CA LEU A 41 -1.16 -7.08 0.62
C LEU A 41 -0.85 -5.90 1.53
N PHE A 42 0.37 -5.38 1.43
CA PHE A 42 0.83 -4.20 2.15
C PHE A 42 1.27 -3.16 1.14
N THR A 43 0.90 -1.92 1.36
CA THR A 43 1.10 -0.84 0.37
C THR A 43 1.52 0.45 1.04
N THR A 44 2.32 1.24 0.35
CA THR A 44 2.43 2.67 0.65
C THR A 44 1.12 3.35 0.27
N HIS A 45 0.73 4.36 1.01
CA HIS A 45 -0.44 5.17 0.73
C HIS A 45 -0.04 6.49 0.07
N ASP A 46 -0.48 6.71 -1.16
CA ASP A 46 -0.23 7.94 -1.91
C ASP A 46 -1.14 9.09 -1.45
N PRO A 47 -0.62 10.31 -1.26
CA PRO A 47 -1.45 11.45 -0.91
C PRO A 47 -2.34 11.86 -2.08
N PHE A 48 -3.58 12.18 -1.79
CA PHE A 48 -4.59 12.47 -2.82
C PHE A 48 -4.40 13.80 -3.57
N THR A 49 -3.81 14.81 -2.97
CA THR A 49 -3.98 16.21 -3.41
C THR A 49 -2.79 16.82 -4.15
N VAL A 50 -1.75 16.06 -4.46
CA VAL A 50 -0.51 16.63 -4.99
C VAL A 50 -0.19 16.07 -6.37
N GLN A 51 0.14 16.95 -7.31
CA GLN A 51 0.54 16.56 -8.67
C GLN A 51 1.92 15.91 -8.66
N PHE A 52 1.99 14.66 -9.06
CA PHE A 52 3.19 13.81 -9.08
C PHE A 52 4.41 14.48 -9.78
N GLU A 53 4.19 15.26 -10.81
CA GLU A 53 5.28 15.76 -11.65
C GLU A 53 5.80 17.16 -11.30
N THR A 54 5.03 17.94 -10.55
CA THR A 54 5.34 19.37 -10.34
C THR A 54 5.61 19.74 -8.89
N ASP A 55 5.28 18.87 -7.93
CA ASP A 55 5.39 19.20 -6.52
C ASP A 55 6.15 18.12 -5.73
N ASN A 56 7.26 18.51 -5.11
CA ASN A 56 8.04 17.64 -4.24
C ASN A 56 7.24 17.19 -3.01
N THR A 57 6.14 17.85 -2.69
CA THR A 57 5.27 17.53 -1.54
C THR A 57 4.47 16.26 -1.72
N PHE A 58 4.32 15.73 -2.96
CA PHE A 58 3.68 14.42 -3.19
C PHE A 58 4.36 13.32 -2.38
N PHE A 59 5.68 13.18 -2.53
CA PHE A 59 6.44 12.15 -1.82
C PHE A 59 6.53 12.40 -0.30
N GLU A 60 6.36 13.64 0.14
CA GLU A 60 6.30 14.00 1.56
C GLU A 60 4.97 13.64 2.21
N GLY A 61 3.91 13.52 1.40
CA GLY A 61 2.59 13.09 1.88
C GLY A 61 2.44 11.59 2.07
N MET A 62 3.43 10.79 1.67
CA MET A 62 3.42 9.33 1.82
C MET A 62 3.94 8.97 3.21
N TYR A 63 3.09 8.92 4.20
CA TYR A 63 3.49 8.82 5.61
C TYR A 63 3.03 7.54 6.31
N ASP A 64 2.30 6.66 5.63
CA ASP A 64 1.80 5.44 6.25
C ASP A 64 1.72 4.23 5.28
N PHE A 65 1.65 3.04 5.85
CA PHE A 65 1.37 1.80 5.16
C PHE A 65 -0.04 1.31 5.47
N HIS A 66 -0.69 0.79 4.43
CA HIS A 66 -1.96 0.10 4.52
C HIS A 66 -1.81 -1.40 4.36
N ALA A 67 -2.73 -2.15 4.97
CA ALA A 67 -2.85 -3.57 4.74
C ALA A 67 -4.24 -3.94 4.22
N TYR A 68 -4.26 -4.88 3.29
CA TYR A 68 -5.46 -5.49 2.74
C TYR A 68 -5.35 -6.99 2.81
N SER A 69 -6.48 -7.70 2.88
CA SER A 69 -6.46 -9.16 2.75
C SER A 69 -7.65 -9.71 2.00
N THR A 70 -7.45 -10.87 1.38
CA THR A 70 -8.50 -11.56 0.63
C THR A 70 -8.33 -13.06 0.68
N THR A 71 -9.39 -13.80 0.33
CA THR A 71 -9.31 -15.24 0.10
C THR A 71 -9.66 -15.63 -1.33
N ASP A 72 -10.17 -14.69 -2.15
CA ASP A 72 -10.72 -14.96 -3.48
C ASP A 72 -10.35 -13.91 -4.55
N PHE A 73 -9.66 -12.83 -4.18
CA PHE A 73 -9.31 -11.67 -5.01
C PHE A 73 -10.50 -10.87 -5.56
N ASP A 74 -11.70 -11.23 -5.17
CA ASP A 74 -12.93 -10.50 -5.53
C ASP A 74 -13.41 -9.63 -4.37
N HIS A 75 -13.20 -10.10 -3.12
CA HIS A 75 -13.60 -9.42 -1.91
C HIS A 75 -12.37 -9.15 -1.04
N TRP A 76 -12.16 -7.90 -0.69
CA TRP A 76 -11.02 -7.46 0.10
C TRP A 76 -11.47 -6.89 1.44
N ILE A 77 -10.70 -7.20 2.47
CA ILE A 77 -10.80 -6.56 3.78
C ILE A 77 -9.73 -5.46 3.82
N ASP A 78 -10.12 -4.24 4.07
CA ASP A 78 -9.23 -3.13 4.39
C ASP A 78 -8.95 -3.11 5.90
N HIS A 79 -7.69 -3.34 6.27
CA HIS A 79 -7.23 -3.27 7.66
C HIS A 79 -6.74 -1.87 8.03
N GLY A 80 -6.69 -0.97 7.08
CA GLY A 80 -6.29 0.41 7.29
C GLY A 80 -4.81 0.65 7.36
N SER A 81 -4.46 1.82 7.92
CA SER A 81 -3.09 2.19 8.22
C SER A 81 -2.55 1.31 9.34
N ILE A 82 -1.50 0.57 9.05
CA ILE A 82 -0.90 -0.40 9.98
C ILE A 82 0.34 0.14 10.68
N LEU A 83 0.96 1.16 10.11
CA LEU A 83 2.06 1.91 10.67
C LEU A 83 2.15 3.28 9.99
N SER A 84 2.66 4.27 10.69
CA SER A 84 2.91 5.61 10.15
C SER A 84 4.24 6.18 10.65
N THR A 85 4.70 7.26 10.01
CA THR A 85 5.87 8.01 10.51
C THR A 85 5.69 8.51 11.93
N HIS A 86 4.45 8.79 12.35
CA HIS A 86 4.14 9.24 13.72
C HIS A 86 4.43 8.19 14.80
N ASP A 87 4.54 6.91 14.42
CA ASP A 87 4.90 5.82 15.34
C ASP A 87 6.40 5.71 15.58
N LEU A 88 7.23 6.54 14.88
CA LEU A 88 8.68 6.53 14.90
C LEU A 88 9.21 7.83 15.53
N SER A 89 9.94 7.74 16.62
CA SER A 89 10.43 8.91 17.36
C SER A 89 11.63 9.61 16.71
N TRP A 90 12.31 8.97 15.79
CA TRP A 90 13.56 9.41 15.18
C TRP A 90 13.41 9.93 13.72
N HIS A 91 12.20 9.99 13.20
CA HIS A 91 11.97 10.54 11.86
C HIS A 91 12.06 12.08 11.87
N ALA A 92 12.51 12.67 10.79
CA ALA A 92 12.60 14.13 10.64
C ALA A 92 11.61 14.71 9.64
N GLY A 93 10.92 13.85 8.89
CA GLY A 93 9.95 14.22 7.87
C GLY A 93 8.72 13.35 7.88
N THR A 94 7.86 13.51 6.86
CA THR A 94 6.63 12.75 6.70
C THR A 94 6.76 11.56 5.76
N ALA A 95 7.90 11.40 5.08
CA ALA A 95 8.04 10.36 4.06
C ALA A 95 8.36 8.98 4.67
N LEU A 96 7.51 8.02 4.31
CA LEU A 96 7.66 6.59 4.56
C LEU A 96 7.28 5.87 3.28
N TRP A 97 8.25 5.17 2.64
CA TRP A 97 8.06 4.57 1.32
C TRP A 97 8.22 3.05 1.36
N ASP A 98 7.85 2.39 0.31
CA ASP A 98 8.13 1.05 -0.21
C ASP A 98 8.71 0.02 0.78
N GLY A 99 8.12 -0.13 1.96
CA GLY A 99 8.57 -1.08 2.97
C GLY A 99 8.04 -2.50 2.76
N ASP A 100 8.52 -3.41 3.60
CA ASP A 100 8.04 -4.78 3.70
C ASP A 100 7.36 -5.02 5.04
N ALA A 101 6.23 -5.73 5.05
CA ALA A 101 5.48 -6.01 6.27
C ALA A 101 4.94 -7.45 6.31
N GLY A 102 4.38 -7.84 7.45
CA GLY A 102 3.78 -9.16 7.63
C GLY A 102 4.78 -10.30 7.75
N ILE A 103 6.04 -10.05 8.13
CA ILE A 103 7.09 -11.07 8.22
C ILE A 103 6.95 -11.85 9.54
N PRO A 104 6.56 -13.13 9.52
CA PRO A 104 6.37 -13.90 10.74
C PRO A 104 7.69 -14.37 11.32
N ALA A 105 7.93 -14.09 12.61
CA ALA A 105 9.00 -14.66 13.41
C ALA A 105 8.68 -14.52 14.91
N ASN A 106 9.18 -15.44 15.73
CA ASN A 106 9.12 -15.38 17.20
C ASN A 106 7.70 -15.16 17.77
N GLY A 107 6.67 -15.66 17.08
CA GLY A 107 5.26 -15.47 17.48
C GLY A 107 4.73 -14.06 17.24
N LYS A 108 5.46 -13.24 16.50
CA LYS A 108 5.13 -11.85 16.13
C LYS A 108 5.27 -11.64 14.62
N PHE A 109 4.96 -10.43 14.19
CA PHE A 109 5.13 -9.98 12.81
C PHE A 109 6.03 -8.76 12.77
N TYR A 110 6.90 -8.70 11.77
CA TYR A 110 7.86 -7.62 11.59
C TYR A 110 7.57 -6.87 10.30
N SER A 111 7.94 -5.60 10.32
CA SER A 111 7.94 -4.71 9.16
C SER A 111 9.26 -3.95 9.09
N TYR A 112 9.71 -3.67 7.88
CA TYR A 112 10.90 -2.85 7.63
C TYR A 112 10.52 -1.73 6.70
N ALA A 113 10.78 -0.50 7.11
CA ALA A 113 10.32 0.67 6.39
C ALA A 113 11.46 1.68 6.20
N PRO A 114 11.66 2.18 4.97
CA PRO A 114 12.51 3.34 4.76
C PRO A 114 11.75 4.59 5.19
N VAL A 115 12.34 5.31 6.12
CA VAL A 115 11.79 6.53 6.71
C VAL A 115 12.79 7.66 6.58
N ARG A 116 12.31 8.84 6.22
CA ARG A 116 13.19 10.01 6.12
C ARG A 116 13.67 10.44 7.50
N SER A 117 14.99 10.51 7.67
CA SER A 117 15.64 10.94 8.91
C SER A 117 16.10 12.41 8.89
N GLU A 118 16.16 13.05 7.72
CA GLU A 118 16.63 14.43 7.56
C GLU A 118 15.59 15.31 6.83
N PRO A 119 15.40 16.59 7.23
CA PRO A 119 14.23 17.37 6.81
C PRO A 119 14.26 17.97 5.40
N ASP A 120 15.36 17.97 4.66
CA ASP A 120 15.52 18.98 3.61
C ASP A 120 15.71 18.53 2.16
N SER A 121 15.55 17.27 1.79
CA SER A 121 15.53 16.96 0.35
C SER A 121 14.74 15.70 -0.03
N VAL A 122 13.64 15.91 -0.69
CA VAL A 122 12.75 14.82 -1.21
C VAL A 122 13.44 13.96 -2.27
N LYS A 123 14.48 14.47 -2.91
CA LYS A 123 15.18 13.79 -4.01
C LYS A 123 16.47 13.08 -3.56
N ASP A 124 16.82 13.16 -2.28
CA ASP A 124 18.01 12.54 -1.75
C ASP A 124 17.66 11.23 -1.03
N TYR A 125 17.86 10.11 -1.71
CA TYR A 125 17.73 8.78 -1.11
C TYR A 125 18.64 8.60 0.11
N GLY A 126 19.68 9.42 0.24
CA GLY A 126 20.57 9.45 1.39
C GLY A 126 19.93 9.90 2.70
N SER A 127 18.80 10.55 2.63
CA SER A 127 18.04 10.94 3.82
C SER A 127 17.20 9.82 4.43
N PHE A 128 17.06 8.68 3.75
CA PHE A 128 16.26 7.56 4.24
C PHE A 128 17.08 6.59 5.09
N ARG A 129 16.52 6.20 6.21
CA ARG A 129 17.02 5.17 7.12
C ARG A 129 16.02 4.06 7.26
N LEU A 130 16.49 2.83 7.44
CA LEU A 130 15.60 1.69 7.64
C LEU A 130 15.20 1.55 9.10
N GLY A 131 13.90 1.53 9.37
CA GLY A 131 13.31 1.19 10.64
C GLY A 131 12.92 -0.28 10.72
N ALA A 132 13.01 -0.88 11.91
CA ALA A 132 12.43 -2.18 12.22
C ALA A 132 11.22 -1.99 13.14
N LEU A 133 10.09 -2.56 12.77
CA LEU A 133 8.83 -2.45 13.51
C LEU A 133 8.27 -3.84 13.82
N VAL A 134 7.49 -3.93 14.87
CA VAL A 134 6.94 -5.21 15.36
C VAL A 134 5.47 -5.09 15.73
N ALA A 135 4.69 -6.13 15.45
CA ALA A 135 3.28 -6.25 15.81
C ALA A 135 2.94 -7.64 16.34
N ASP A 136 1.84 -7.75 17.06
CA ASP A 136 1.29 -9.03 17.52
C ASP A 136 0.41 -9.70 16.44
N ARG A 137 -0.05 -8.93 15.45
CA ARG A 137 -0.90 -9.40 14.34
C ARG A 137 -0.29 -8.97 13.00
N ILE A 138 -0.55 -9.75 11.95
CA ILE A 138 0.00 -9.49 10.62
C ILE A 138 -0.48 -8.16 10.03
N GLU A 139 -1.69 -7.75 10.35
CA GLU A 139 -2.31 -6.50 9.97
C GLU A 139 -2.01 -5.34 10.94
N GLY A 140 -1.04 -5.52 11.84
CA GLY A 140 -0.63 -4.47 12.79
C GLY A 140 -1.57 -4.27 13.98
N PRO A 141 -1.54 -3.08 14.64
CA PRO A 141 -0.62 -1.97 14.36
C PRO A 141 0.85 -2.31 14.68
N TYR A 142 1.75 -1.86 13.83
CA TYR A 142 3.19 -2.03 14.04
C TYR A 142 3.75 -0.88 14.89
N LYS A 143 4.73 -1.19 15.72
CA LYS A 143 5.41 -0.23 16.59
C LYS A 143 6.91 -0.29 16.35
N ASP A 144 7.58 0.84 16.51
CA ASP A 144 9.03 0.92 16.48
C ASP A 144 9.64 -0.06 17.49
N ALA A 145 10.52 -0.93 17.02
CA ALA A 145 11.13 -1.97 17.84
C ALA A 145 12.45 -1.52 18.50
N LEU A 146 13.09 -0.48 17.96
CA LEU A 146 14.43 -0.05 18.37
C LEU A 146 14.46 1.38 18.96
N GLY A 147 13.53 2.26 18.59
CA GLY A 147 13.57 3.69 18.88
C GLY A 147 14.66 4.45 18.11
N ASN A 148 15.27 3.82 17.11
CA ASN A 148 16.29 4.37 16.22
C ASN A 148 16.39 3.52 14.94
N PRO A 149 17.06 4.00 13.87
CA PRO A 149 17.28 3.23 12.67
C PRO A 149 18.07 1.93 12.93
N ILE A 150 17.88 0.95 12.04
CA ILE A 150 18.70 -0.27 12.02
C ILE A 150 20.15 0.12 11.71
N THR A 151 21.09 -0.49 12.41
CA THR A 151 22.53 -0.29 12.17
C THR A 151 23.20 -1.56 11.66
N THR A 152 24.31 -1.39 10.94
CA THR A 152 25.26 -2.47 10.65
C THR A 152 25.92 -2.98 11.94
N VAL A 153 26.61 -4.10 11.87
CA VAL A 153 27.39 -4.65 13.01
C VAL A 153 28.49 -3.68 13.49
N ASP A 154 28.92 -2.75 12.65
CA ASP A 154 29.91 -1.71 12.97
C ASP A 154 29.25 -0.40 13.46
N GLY A 155 27.95 -0.40 13.67
CA GLY A 155 27.19 0.73 14.21
C GLY A 155 26.84 1.84 13.21
N GLN A 156 27.01 1.59 11.89
CA GLN A 156 26.56 2.55 10.86
C GLN A 156 25.09 2.38 10.58
N GLU A 157 24.33 3.46 10.52
CA GLU A 157 22.93 3.43 10.12
C GLU A 157 22.77 2.92 8.70
N ILE A 158 21.75 2.09 8.46
CA ILE A 158 21.46 1.61 7.11
C ILE A 158 20.71 2.70 6.34
N VAL A 159 21.34 3.12 5.25
CA VAL A 159 20.78 4.05 4.28
C VAL A 159 20.24 3.25 3.10
N GLY A 160 19.01 3.55 2.65
CA GLY A 160 18.45 2.95 1.44
C GLY A 160 16.94 2.80 1.46
N LEU A 161 16.42 2.24 0.36
CA LEU A 161 15.01 2.03 0.07
C LEU A 161 14.70 0.55 -0.15
N SER A 162 13.42 0.24 -0.36
CA SER A 162 12.90 -1.06 -0.78
C SER A 162 13.42 -2.23 0.06
N PRO A 163 13.34 -2.18 1.39
CA PRO A 163 13.75 -3.32 2.21
C PRO A 163 12.80 -4.50 2.01
N ILE A 164 13.36 -5.70 1.96
CA ILE A 164 12.59 -6.94 1.96
C ILE A 164 13.30 -8.02 2.77
N VAL A 165 12.54 -8.92 3.39
CA VAL A 165 13.11 -10.07 4.09
C VAL A 165 12.93 -11.35 3.29
N VAL A 166 14.03 -12.05 3.12
CA VAL A 166 14.07 -13.38 2.51
C VAL A 166 14.71 -14.37 3.47
N ARG A 167 14.33 -15.64 3.39
CA ARG A 167 14.97 -16.72 4.15
C ARG A 167 15.76 -17.62 3.21
N ASP A 168 16.95 -18.00 3.61
CA ASP A 168 17.75 -18.97 2.86
C ASP A 168 17.21 -20.40 3.04
N ASN A 169 17.88 -21.40 2.43
CA ASN A 169 17.48 -22.80 2.50
C ASN A 169 17.56 -23.41 3.91
N ASN A 170 18.25 -22.77 4.83
CA ASN A 170 18.32 -23.16 6.24
C ASN A 170 17.28 -22.47 7.10
N GLY A 171 16.51 -21.54 6.50
CA GLY A 171 15.53 -20.70 7.20
C GLY A 171 16.13 -19.46 7.85
N ASP A 172 17.43 -19.19 7.65
CA ASP A 172 18.07 -17.97 8.15
C ASP A 172 17.51 -16.72 7.46
N PRO A 173 17.11 -15.69 8.21
CA PRO A 173 16.55 -14.48 7.65
C PRO A 173 17.63 -13.52 7.18
N TYR A 174 17.42 -12.91 6.03
CA TYR A 174 18.26 -11.86 5.46
C TYR A 174 17.41 -10.64 5.13
N LEU A 175 17.89 -9.47 5.52
CA LEU A 175 17.37 -8.19 5.05
C LEU A 175 18.08 -7.82 3.75
N LEU A 176 17.31 -7.53 2.73
CA LEU A 176 17.73 -7.08 1.40
C LEU A 176 17.23 -5.64 1.23
N TRP A 177 18.02 -4.75 0.62
CA TRP A 177 17.60 -3.37 0.35
C TRP A 177 18.40 -2.75 -0.80
N GLY A 178 17.88 -1.67 -1.39
CA GLY A 178 18.49 -0.87 -2.44
C GLY A 178 17.49 -0.03 -3.20
N PRO A 179 17.88 1.10 -3.79
CA PRO A 179 19.19 1.72 -3.83
C PRO A 179 19.59 2.46 -2.55
N ASP A 180 20.84 2.93 -2.50
CA ASP A 180 21.32 3.81 -1.43
C ASP A 180 21.52 5.28 -1.88
N ALA A 181 21.99 6.12 -0.94
CA ALA A 181 22.23 7.54 -1.11
C ALA A 181 23.10 7.94 -2.29
N THR A 182 24.02 7.09 -2.69
CA THR A 182 25.04 7.45 -3.66
C THR A 182 24.55 7.36 -5.11
N ARG A 183 23.27 7.03 -5.29
CA ARG A 183 22.69 6.61 -6.57
C ARG A 183 23.45 5.45 -7.22
N GLN A 184 24.37 4.85 -6.46
CA GLN A 184 24.94 3.57 -6.83
C GLN A 184 23.85 2.54 -6.59
N ARG A 185 23.30 2.07 -7.66
CA ARG A 185 22.14 1.20 -7.72
C ARG A 185 22.54 -0.23 -7.38
N TYR A 186 23.05 -0.43 -6.13
CA TYR A 186 23.40 -1.74 -5.61
C TYR A 186 22.28 -2.32 -4.79
N VAL A 187 22.10 -3.62 -4.92
CA VAL A 187 21.33 -4.39 -3.97
C VAL A 187 22.25 -4.87 -2.87
N ARG A 188 21.88 -4.57 -1.64
CA ARG A 188 22.61 -5.00 -0.44
C ARG A 188 21.83 -6.02 0.34
N MET A 189 22.55 -6.89 1.02
CA MET A 189 21.96 -7.92 1.86
C MET A 189 22.81 -8.14 3.10
N ALA A 190 22.16 -8.33 4.25
CA ALA A 190 22.79 -8.76 5.48
C ALA A 190 21.91 -9.75 6.24
N ARG A 191 22.53 -10.68 6.97
CA ARG A 191 21.78 -11.61 7.81
C ARG A 191 21.17 -10.87 8.99
N LEU A 192 19.90 -11.12 9.28
CA LEU A 192 19.25 -10.68 10.49
C LEU A 192 19.58 -11.58 11.67
N ALA A 193 19.67 -11.00 12.84
CA ALA A 193 19.75 -11.74 14.09
C ALA A 193 18.40 -12.46 14.39
N PRO A 194 18.40 -13.45 15.29
CA PRO A 194 17.14 -14.14 15.65
C PRO A 194 16.05 -13.24 16.19
N ASP A 195 16.39 -12.08 16.73
CA ASP A 195 15.42 -11.07 17.21
C ASP A 195 14.72 -10.30 16.08
N MET A 196 15.19 -10.45 14.84
CA MET A 196 14.63 -9.82 13.64
C MET A 196 14.77 -8.28 13.57
N VAL A 197 15.53 -7.65 14.47
CA VAL A 197 15.67 -6.18 14.49
C VAL A 197 17.12 -5.72 14.41
N HIS A 198 18.09 -6.62 14.65
CA HIS A 198 19.53 -6.36 14.50
C HIS A 198 20.11 -7.16 13.35
N LEU A 199 21.22 -6.68 12.78
CA LEU A 199 22.01 -7.45 11.83
C LEU A 199 22.99 -8.38 12.58
N ALA A 200 23.16 -9.60 12.07
CA ALA A 200 24.05 -10.64 12.64
C ALA A 200 25.32 -10.88 11.81
N GLY A 201 25.55 -10.11 10.76
CA GLY A 201 26.69 -10.29 9.88
C GLY A 201 26.99 -9.08 9.02
N PRO A 202 28.08 -9.13 8.24
CA PRO A 202 28.48 -8.02 7.40
C PRO A 202 27.48 -7.80 6.27
N VAL A 203 27.39 -6.54 5.83
CA VAL A 203 26.64 -6.17 4.62
C VAL A 203 27.40 -6.71 3.40
N ARG A 204 26.68 -7.35 2.49
CA ARG A 204 27.17 -7.82 1.21
C ARG A 204 26.47 -7.08 0.09
N GLU A 205 27.21 -6.70 -0.92
CA GLU A 205 26.64 -6.27 -2.20
C GLU A 205 26.38 -7.50 -3.07
N LEU A 206 25.19 -7.58 -3.62
CA LEU A 206 24.84 -8.63 -4.57
C LEU A 206 25.26 -8.19 -5.96
N ALA A 207 26.11 -8.98 -6.61
CA ALA A 207 26.49 -8.78 -7.99
C ALA A 207 25.32 -9.17 -8.91
N ILE A 208 24.40 -8.25 -9.11
CA ILE A 208 23.36 -8.35 -10.13
C ILE A 208 23.94 -7.78 -11.41
N PRO A 209 23.74 -8.40 -12.58
CA PRO A 209 24.11 -7.80 -13.86
C PRO A 209 23.15 -6.63 -14.08
N LEU A 210 23.65 -5.43 -13.92
CA LEU A 210 22.85 -4.22 -13.84
C LEU A 210 23.13 -3.26 -14.98
N GLN A 211 23.71 -3.76 -16.08
CA GLN A 211 23.93 -2.94 -17.24
C GLN A 211 22.89 -3.32 -18.31
N ASP A 212 22.22 -2.30 -18.83
CA ASP A 212 21.44 -2.44 -20.03
C ASP A 212 22.35 -2.73 -21.26
N GLU A 213 21.76 -2.94 -22.41
CA GLU A 213 22.49 -3.15 -23.67
C GLU A 213 23.38 -1.96 -24.07
N CYS A 214 23.26 -0.82 -23.40
CA CYS A 214 24.03 0.38 -23.58
C CYS A 214 25.16 0.53 -22.56
N GLY A 215 25.33 -0.46 -21.66
CA GLY A 215 26.35 -0.46 -20.62
C GLY A 215 26.03 0.43 -19.43
N GLU A 216 24.82 0.95 -19.34
CA GLU A 216 24.36 1.80 -18.24
C GLU A 216 23.66 0.97 -17.14
N PRO A 217 23.73 1.40 -15.88
CA PRO A 217 23.01 0.72 -14.80
C PRO A 217 21.52 0.65 -15.07
N GLU A 218 20.99 -0.55 -15.15
CA GLU A 218 19.59 -0.84 -15.43
C GLU A 218 18.74 -0.88 -14.16
N PHE A 219 19.27 -1.42 -13.07
CA PHE A 219 18.56 -1.49 -11.79
C PHE A 219 18.17 -0.10 -11.30
N PHE A 220 16.92 0.09 -10.98
CA PHE A 220 16.42 1.33 -10.41
C PHE A 220 16.10 1.19 -8.94
N GLU A 221 15.18 0.29 -8.56
CA GLU A 221 14.77 0.04 -7.17
C GLU A 221 13.96 -1.26 -7.03
N SER A 222 13.37 -1.48 -5.86
CA SER A 222 12.41 -2.55 -5.56
C SER A 222 12.94 -3.97 -5.81
N PRO A 223 14.10 -4.35 -5.25
CA PRO A 223 14.62 -5.70 -5.39
C PRO A 223 13.78 -6.68 -4.57
N ILE A 224 13.30 -7.77 -5.19
CA ILE A 224 12.66 -8.87 -4.49
C ILE A 224 13.40 -10.18 -4.81
N LEU A 225 13.66 -10.95 -3.78
CA LEU A 225 14.34 -12.23 -3.91
C LEU A 225 13.44 -13.35 -3.38
N PHE A 226 13.12 -14.32 -4.23
CA PHE A 226 12.36 -15.50 -3.85
C PHE A 226 12.90 -16.77 -4.48
N GLN A 227 12.55 -17.92 -3.93
CA GLN A 227 12.95 -19.21 -4.46
C GLN A 227 11.75 -20.01 -5.00
N ARG A 228 11.95 -20.60 -6.17
CA ARG A 228 11.00 -21.54 -6.78
C ARG A 228 11.75 -22.73 -7.36
N ASN A 229 11.37 -23.95 -6.95
CA ASN A 229 11.95 -25.20 -7.45
C ASN A 229 13.51 -25.22 -7.42
N GLY A 230 14.11 -24.73 -6.32
CA GLY A 230 15.56 -24.70 -6.14
C GLY A 230 16.30 -23.63 -6.96
N THR A 231 15.58 -22.77 -7.67
CA THR A 231 16.13 -21.61 -8.39
C THR A 231 15.74 -20.33 -7.66
N TRP A 232 16.71 -19.46 -7.41
CA TRP A 232 16.51 -18.12 -6.87
C TRP A 232 16.22 -17.15 -7.99
N TYR A 233 15.19 -16.32 -7.80
CA TYR A 233 14.77 -15.26 -8.71
C TYR A 233 14.99 -13.93 -8.00
N MET A 234 15.84 -13.09 -8.56
CA MET A 234 15.97 -11.69 -8.18
C MET A 234 15.15 -10.87 -9.17
N THR A 235 14.11 -10.22 -8.69
CA THR A 235 13.28 -9.32 -9.50
C THR A 235 13.53 -7.89 -9.09
N TYR A 236 13.36 -6.96 -9.99
CA TYR A 236 13.65 -5.55 -9.75
C TYR A 236 12.96 -4.65 -10.77
N MET A 237 12.80 -3.40 -10.40
CA MET A 237 12.44 -2.36 -11.35
C MET A 237 13.69 -1.91 -12.11
N ALA A 238 13.59 -1.89 -13.42
CA ALA A 238 14.62 -1.39 -14.33
C ALA A 238 14.13 -0.14 -15.06
N VAL A 239 15.04 0.74 -15.40
CA VAL A 239 14.74 1.91 -16.22
C VAL A 239 15.60 1.91 -17.48
N HIS A 240 14.96 2.13 -18.61
CA HIS A 240 15.62 2.34 -19.89
C HIS A 240 15.30 3.74 -20.42
N ASP A 241 16.34 4.50 -20.78
CA ASP A 241 16.21 5.82 -21.36
C ASP A 241 16.85 5.82 -22.76
N PRO A 242 16.06 5.67 -23.83
CA PRO A 242 16.58 5.64 -25.20
C PRO A 242 17.18 6.96 -25.68
N ALA A 243 16.94 8.06 -24.96
CA ALA A 243 17.54 9.36 -25.28
C ALA A 243 18.98 9.51 -24.77
N ARG A 244 19.50 8.54 -23.99
CA ARG A 244 20.90 8.56 -23.56
C ARG A 244 21.85 8.45 -24.73
N LYS A 245 22.88 9.28 -24.71
CA LYS A 245 23.93 9.27 -25.73
C LYS A 245 24.60 7.88 -25.76
N ASN A 246 24.67 7.26 -26.91
CA ASN A 246 25.28 5.96 -27.21
C ASN A 246 24.35 4.73 -27.07
N CYS A 247 23.06 4.92 -26.89
CA CYS A 247 22.12 3.82 -26.95
C CYS A 247 21.43 3.78 -28.33
N SER A 248 21.56 2.65 -29.02
CA SER A 248 20.86 2.40 -30.30
C SER A 248 19.64 1.50 -30.10
N SER A 249 19.21 1.31 -28.87
CA SER A 249 18.06 0.47 -28.57
C SER A 249 16.82 0.92 -29.31
N LYS A 250 16.09 -0.07 -29.81
CA LYS A 250 14.78 0.15 -30.44
C LYS A 250 13.65 0.01 -29.44
N ASP A 251 13.98 -0.28 -28.18
CA ASP A 251 12.99 -0.46 -27.12
C ASP A 251 12.40 0.88 -26.73
N ALA A 252 11.11 0.87 -26.44
CA ALA A 252 10.45 2.03 -25.88
C ALA A 252 11.08 2.36 -24.51
N GLY A 253 11.45 3.61 -24.28
CA GLY A 253 11.91 4.05 -22.96
C GLY A 253 10.83 3.83 -21.89
N GLY A 254 11.24 3.71 -20.64
CA GLY A 254 10.32 3.58 -19.52
C GLY A 254 10.82 2.62 -18.44
N PHE A 255 9.89 2.24 -17.57
CA PHE A 255 10.14 1.32 -16.46
C PHE A 255 9.72 -0.09 -16.82
N TYR A 256 10.57 -1.05 -16.44
CA TYR A 256 10.36 -2.49 -16.67
C TYR A 256 10.37 -3.21 -15.33
N LEU A 257 9.55 -4.25 -15.19
CA LEU A 257 9.78 -5.27 -14.17
C LEU A 257 10.59 -6.40 -14.80
N ARG A 258 11.80 -6.60 -14.27
CA ARG A 258 12.75 -7.61 -14.78
C ARG A 258 13.12 -8.63 -13.72
N TYR A 259 13.72 -9.71 -14.12
CA TYR A 259 14.28 -10.71 -13.23
C TYR A 259 15.55 -11.33 -13.80
N THR A 260 16.36 -11.80 -12.88
CA THR A 260 17.50 -12.69 -13.16
C THR A 260 17.46 -13.87 -12.21
N THR A 261 18.21 -14.93 -12.49
CA THR A 261 18.18 -16.16 -11.70
C THR A 261 19.56 -16.57 -11.20
N ALA A 262 19.58 -17.34 -10.08
CA ALA A 262 20.79 -17.91 -9.52
C ALA A 262 20.53 -19.27 -8.85
N LYS A 263 21.58 -20.03 -8.57
CA LYS A 263 21.53 -21.27 -7.76
C LYS A 263 21.74 -21.03 -6.27
N SER A 264 22.19 -19.85 -5.90
CA SER A 264 22.42 -19.44 -4.52
C SER A 264 21.72 -18.11 -4.25
N ILE A 265 21.26 -17.90 -3.01
CA ILE A 265 20.71 -16.63 -2.54
C ILE A 265 21.66 -15.44 -2.75
N PHE A 266 22.98 -15.71 -2.78
CA PHE A 266 24.02 -14.71 -2.99
C PHE A 266 24.49 -14.59 -4.45
N GLY A 267 23.85 -15.27 -5.37
CA GLY A 267 24.31 -15.37 -6.76
C GLY A 267 25.43 -16.39 -6.97
N PRO A 268 26.25 -16.29 -8.03
CA PRO A 268 26.14 -15.25 -9.06
C PRO A 268 24.83 -15.35 -9.84
N PHE A 269 24.25 -14.22 -10.14
CA PHE A 269 23.04 -14.11 -10.94
C PHE A 269 23.36 -14.17 -12.44
N ASP A 270 22.41 -14.68 -13.22
CA ASP A 270 22.52 -14.74 -14.68
C ASP A 270 22.71 -13.32 -15.26
N LYS A 271 23.56 -13.19 -16.27
CA LYS A 271 23.91 -11.92 -16.88
C LYS A 271 22.92 -11.49 -17.97
N ASP A 272 21.90 -12.29 -18.23
CA ASP A 272 20.87 -12.03 -19.24
C ASP A 272 19.50 -11.89 -18.54
N PRO A 273 19.17 -10.71 -17.96
CA PRO A 273 17.92 -10.48 -17.29
C PRO A 273 16.74 -10.50 -18.28
N LYS A 274 15.59 -11.00 -17.82
CA LYS A 274 14.38 -11.16 -18.62
C LYS A 274 13.25 -10.31 -18.08
N ASN A 275 12.30 -9.96 -18.93
CA ASN A 275 11.14 -9.18 -18.54
C ASN A 275 10.10 -10.04 -17.82
N ILE A 276 9.59 -9.54 -16.70
CA ILE A 276 8.32 -9.96 -16.11
C ILE A 276 7.21 -9.15 -16.76
N MET A 277 7.40 -7.83 -16.84
CA MET A 277 6.45 -6.91 -17.45
C MET A 277 7.22 -5.86 -18.26
N PRO A 278 6.94 -5.74 -19.57
CA PRO A 278 7.48 -4.66 -20.38
C PRO A 278 6.88 -3.31 -19.98
N PRO A 279 7.46 -2.18 -20.40
CA PRO A 279 6.87 -0.88 -20.12
C PRO A 279 5.49 -0.78 -20.72
N GLY A 280 4.56 -0.24 -19.95
CA GLY A 280 3.22 0.06 -20.44
C GLY A 280 3.27 1.15 -21.52
N GLY A 281 2.56 0.91 -22.63
CA GLY A 281 2.43 1.94 -23.67
C GLY A 281 1.69 3.16 -23.10
N GLY A 282 2.28 4.37 -23.23
CA GLY A 282 1.64 5.61 -22.82
C GLY A 282 2.19 6.25 -21.53
N GLY A 283 3.37 5.86 -21.06
CA GLY A 283 4.02 6.49 -19.91
C GLY A 283 3.46 6.02 -18.55
N VAL A 284 2.82 4.88 -18.52
CA VAL A 284 2.34 4.25 -17.28
C VAL A 284 3.54 3.64 -16.57
N GLU A 285 3.81 4.09 -15.37
CA GLU A 285 4.81 3.51 -14.50
C GLU A 285 4.25 2.22 -13.88
N ASN A 286 4.52 1.09 -14.53
CA ASN A 286 4.26 -0.22 -13.93
C ASN A 286 5.53 -0.64 -13.21
N ASN A 287 5.69 -0.18 -12.00
CA ASN A 287 6.89 -0.43 -11.22
C ASN A 287 6.52 -0.83 -9.79
N HIS A 288 7.52 -1.11 -9.01
CA HIS A 288 7.42 -1.78 -7.72
C HIS A 288 6.56 -3.04 -7.74
N GLN A 289 7.05 -4.08 -7.15
CA GLN A 289 6.39 -5.37 -7.13
C GLN A 289 6.40 -6.02 -5.76
N GLY A 290 5.30 -6.73 -5.45
CA GLY A 290 5.22 -7.77 -4.45
C GLY A 290 5.07 -9.11 -5.13
N ILE A 291 5.86 -10.12 -4.78
CA ILE A 291 5.75 -11.47 -5.33
C ILE A 291 5.60 -12.47 -4.20
N CYS A 292 4.52 -13.23 -4.22
CA CYS A 292 4.29 -14.28 -3.25
C CYS A 292 3.49 -15.45 -3.82
N SER A 293 3.57 -16.60 -3.16
CA SER A 293 2.73 -17.73 -3.47
C SER A 293 1.47 -17.71 -2.60
N TYR A 294 0.35 -18.12 -3.17
CA TYR A 294 -0.91 -18.29 -2.48
C TYR A 294 -1.70 -19.46 -3.09
N GLN A 295 -2.13 -20.40 -2.25
CA GLN A 295 -2.86 -21.61 -2.69
C GLN A 295 -2.16 -22.35 -3.85
N GLY A 296 -0.83 -22.46 -3.79
CA GLY A 296 -0.02 -23.17 -4.77
C GLY A 296 0.20 -22.42 -6.09
N LYS A 297 -0.26 -21.20 -6.23
CA LYS A 297 -0.05 -20.31 -7.37
C LYS A 297 0.85 -19.13 -7.00
N TRP A 298 1.49 -18.52 -7.98
CA TRP A 298 2.30 -17.34 -7.81
C TRP A 298 1.54 -16.09 -8.25
N TYR A 299 1.71 -15.01 -7.52
CA TYR A 299 1.06 -13.73 -7.79
C TYR A 299 2.08 -12.61 -7.81
N LEU A 300 1.86 -11.71 -8.75
CA LEU A 300 2.51 -10.41 -8.86
C LEU A 300 1.51 -9.33 -8.43
N ALA A 301 1.86 -8.59 -7.38
CA ALA A 301 1.24 -7.32 -7.08
C ALA A 301 2.17 -6.22 -7.61
N TYR A 302 1.62 -5.20 -8.24
CA TYR A 302 2.39 -4.08 -8.78
C TYR A 302 1.54 -2.83 -8.78
N HIS A 303 2.16 -1.65 -8.76
CA HIS A 303 1.37 -0.45 -8.96
C HIS A 303 1.38 -0.01 -10.43
N THR A 304 0.32 0.64 -10.82
CA THR A 304 0.13 1.26 -12.13
C THR A 304 -0.49 2.64 -11.94
N ARG A 305 -0.36 3.52 -12.92
CA ARG A 305 -1.09 4.79 -12.89
C ARG A 305 -2.58 4.55 -13.10
N TYR A 306 -3.38 5.07 -12.20
CA TYR A 306 -4.84 5.09 -12.32
C TYR A 306 -5.31 6.22 -13.21
N ASP A 307 -4.70 7.38 -13.04
CA ASP A 307 -4.90 8.60 -13.83
C ASP A 307 -3.55 9.31 -14.07
N THR A 308 -3.55 10.56 -14.40
CA THR A 308 -2.33 11.32 -14.65
C THR A 308 -1.48 11.59 -13.40
N ILE A 309 -2.02 11.31 -12.20
CA ILE A 309 -1.45 11.74 -10.92
C ILE A 309 -1.27 10.58 -9.94
N HIS A 310 -2.23 9.65 -9.86
CA HIS A 310 -2.34 8.68 -8.79
C HIS A 310 -1.91 7.29 -9.21
N ARG A 311 -1.35 6.54 -8.26
CA ARG A 311 -1.01 5.13 -8.41
C ARG A 311 -2.08 4.24 -7.79
N GLN A 312 -2.24 3.06 -8.34
CA GLN A 312 -3.13 2.02 -7.84
C GLN A 312 -2.43 0.67 -7.91
N VAL A 313 -2.71 -0.20 -6.95
CA VAL A 313 -2.16 -1.54 -6.94
C VAL A 313 -3.07 -2.50 -7.70
N ALA A 314 -2.47 -3.25 -8.59
CA ALA A 314 -3.08 -4.38 -9.28
C ALA A 314 -2.44 -5.70 -8.83
N VAL A 315 -3.22 -6.79 -8.85
CA VAL A 315 -2.72 -8.14 -8.60
C VAL A 315 -3.08 -9.03 -9.79
N THR A 316 -2.11 -9.82 -10.23
CA THR A 316 -2.29 -10.78 -11.31
C THR A 316 -1.60 -12.11 -11.00
N GLU A 317 -2.10 -13.22 -11.57
CA GLU A 317 -1.44 -14.52 -11.46
C GLU A 317 -0.19 -14.53 -12.33
N MET A 318 0.92 -14.99 -11.77
CA MET A 318 2.22 -15.10 -12.43
C MET A 318 2.49 -16.54 -12.85
N HIS A 319 2.78 -16.76 -14.11
CA HIS A 319 2.97 -18.08 -14.68
C HIS A 319 4.42 -18.33 -15.07
N PHE A 320 4.84 -19.60 -15.00
CA PHE A 320 6.18 -20.05 -15.36
C PHE A 320 6.09 -21.15 -16.42
N ARG A 321 7.03 -21.14 -17.37
CA ARG A 321 7.25 -22.26 -18.29
C ARG A 321 7.89 -23.44 -17.56
N GLU A 322 7.96 -24.58 -18.19
CA GLU A 322 8.59 -25.79 -17.63
C GLU A 322 10.06 -25.58 -17.29
N ASP A 323 10.77 -24.77 -18.07
CA ASP A 323 12.19 -24.42 -17.84
C ASP A 323 12.40 -23.41 -16.67
N GLY A 324 11.30 -22.96 -16.04
CA GLY A 324 11.32 -21.97 -14.98
C GLY A 324 11.28 -20.52 -15.47
N THR A 325 11.27 -20.28 -16.79
CA THR A 325 11.14 -18.91 -17.30
C THR A 325 9.78 -18.33 -16.99
N VAL A 326 9.73 -17.10 -16.50
CA VAL A 326 8.48 -16.36 -16.28
C VAL A 326 7.81 -16.09 -17.63
N ILE A 327 6.51 -16.32 -17.73
CA ILE A 327 5.73 -15.90 -18.87
C ILE A 327 5.45 -14.40 -18.70
N PRO A 328 5.91 -13.55 -19.63
CA PRO A 328 5.72 -12.11 -19.50
C PRO A 328 4.25 -11.74 -19.36
N ILE A 329 4.00 -10.76 -18.51
CA ILE A 329 2.67 -10.21 -18.23
C ILE A 329 2.55 -8.92 -19.03
N GLU A 330 1.58 -8.87 -19.94
CA GLU A 330 1.27 -7.62 -20.65
C GLU A 330 0.40 -6.75 -19.75
N PRO A 331 0.78 -5.48 -19.54
CA PRO A 331 -0.04 -4.55 -18.79
C PRO A 331 -1.41 -4.40 -19.46
N ASP A 332 -2.46 -4.57 -18.68
CA ASP A 332 -3.82 -4.32 -19.19
C ASP A 332 -3.98 -2.80 -19.39
N LYS A 333 -4.17 -2.38 -20.62
CA LYS A 333 -4.34 -0.97 -20.98
C LYS A 333 -5.63 -0.36 -20.42
N ASP A 334 -6.56 -1.23 -20.03
CA ASP A 334 -7.88 -0.85 -19.52
C ASP A 334 -7.97 -0.92 -17.97
N LEU A 335 -6.85 -1.07 -17.26
CA LEU A 335 -6.86 -1.12 -15.78
C LEU A 335 -7.52 0.11 -15.16
N GLY A 336 -7.33 1.28 -15.75
CA GLY A 336 -8.00 2.52 -15.31
C GLY A 336 -9.51 2.54 -15.57
N ALA A 337 -10.03 1.66 -16.45
CA ALA A 337 -11.45 1.52 -16.76
C ALA A 337 -12.08 0.28 -16.09
N GLY A 338 -11.27 -0.58 -15.49
CA GLY A 338 -11.73 -1.79 -14.81
C GLY A 338 -12.55 -1.47 -13.56
N THR A 339 -13.46 -2.39 -13.20
CA THR A 339 -14.14 -2.30 -11.90
C THR A 339 -13.10 -2.58 -10.81
N PRO A 340 -12.80 -1.64 -9.91
CA PRO A 340 -11.92 -1.87 -8.78
C PRO A 340 -12.38 -3.09 -7.97
N GLY A 341 -11.45 -3.85 -7.43
CA GLY A 341 -11.79 -4.83 -6.40
C GLY A 341 -12.56 -4.13 -5.29
N SER A 342 -13.68 -4.69 -4.86
CA SER A 342 -14.46 -4.04 -3.82
C SER A 342 -13.85 -4.32 -2.46
N VAL A 343 -13.48 -3.27 -1.73
CA VAL A 343 -13.32 -3.37 -0.27
C VAL A 343 -14.72 -3.60 0.29
N THR A 344 -14.95 -4.78 0.83
CA THR A 344 -16.28 -5.20 1.29
C THR A 344 -16.37 -5.27 2.80
N GLU A 345 -15.25 -5.17 3.49
CA GLU A 345 -15.18 -5.29 4.95
C GLU A 345 -14.11 -4.37 5.53
N LEU A 346 -14.47 -3.66 6.59
CA LEU A 346 -13.57 -2.84 7.39
C LEU A 346 -13.60 -3.36 8.82
N THR A 347 -12.43 -3.58 9.42
CA THR A 347 -12.38 -3.99 10.82
C THR A 347 -12.44 -2.78 11.76
N LEU A 348 -12.93 -2.96 12.98
CA LEU A 348 -12.96 -1.91 13.99
C LEU A 348 -11.54 -1.41 14.31
N ASP A 349 -10.56 -2.29 14.35
CA ASP A 349 -9.17 -1.94 14.58
C ASP A 349 -8.61 -1.10 13.44
N ALA A 350 -9.03 -1.34 12.20
CA ALA A 350 -8.71 -0.50 11.06
C ALA A 350 -9.20 0.93 11.26
N PHE A 351 -10.42 1.10 11.77
CA PHE A 351 -10.93 2.42 12.13
C PHE A 351 -10.16 3.08 13.28
N ALA A 352 -9.76 2.33 14.30
CA ALA A 352 -9.05 2.86 15.45
C ALA A 352 -7.60 3.31 15.11
N ALA A 353 -6.93 2.64 14.17
CA ALA A 353 -5.60 3.00 13.70
C ALA A 353 -5.57 4.29 12.87
N LYS A 354 -6.70 4.72 12.37
CA LYS A 354 -6.84 5.79 11.38
C LYS A 354 -7.17 7.15 12.02
N ARG A 355 -6.20 7.84 12.54
CA ARG A 355 -6.41 9.18 13.11
C ARG A 355 -6.37 10.32 12.08
N GLU A 356 -5.83 10.09 10.90
CA GLU A 356 -5.71 11.14 9.86
C GLU A 356 -6.17 10.64 8.50
N ALA A 357 -7.13 11.37 7.94
CA ALA A 357 -7.59 11.33 6.56
C ALA A 357 -7.84 9.95 5.98
N GLN A 358 -9.01 9.41 6.23
CA GLN A 358 -9.38 8.19 5.59
C GLN A 358 -10.61 8.31 4.75
N GLU A 359 -10.43 7.76 3.62
CA GLU A 359 -11.37 7.71 2.55
C GLU A 359 -11.97 6.32 2.57
N PHE A 360 -13.26 6.29 2.83
CA PHE A 360 -14.01 5.07 2.81
C PHE A 360 -14.83 5.00 1.54
N HIS A 361 -14.93 3.79 0.98
CA HIS A 361 -15.79 3.58 -0.15
C HIS A 361 -17.24 3.77 0.26
N ALA A 362 -17.83 4.89 -0.16
CA ALA A 362 -19.21 5.22 0.09
C ALA A 362 -20.01 5.08 -1.20
N ARG A 363 -21.11 4.35 -1.17
CA ARG A 363 -22.15 4.53 -2.16
C ARG A 363 -22.88 5.82 -1.81
N MET A 364 -22.68 6.85 -2.64
CA MET A 364 -22.80 8.21 -2.19
C MET A 364 -24.05 8.92 -2.62
N ASN A 365 -24.58 9.66 -1.66
CA ASN A 365 -25.33 10.87 -1.87
C ASN A 365 -24.53 12.06 -1.26
N ALA A 366 -23.28 12.21 -1.69
CA ALA A 366 -22.33 13.21 -1.19
C ALA A 366 -21.34 13.58 -2.30
N ASP A 367 -20.82 14.79 -2.27
CA ASP A 367 -19.84 15.30 -3.22
C ASP A 367 -18.43 15.19 -2.60
N PRO A 368 -17.50 14.37 -3.13
CA PRO A 368 -16.13 14.31 -2.66
C PRO A 368 -15.36 15.56 -3.11
N GLU A 369 -14.54 16.11 -2.24
CA GLU A 369 -13.61 17.20 -2.56
C GLU A 369 -12.26 17.02 -1.90
N PRO A 370 -11.16 17.46 -2.54
CA PRO A 370 -9.81 17.42 -1.94
C PRO A 370 -9.69 18.36 -0.74
N ARG A 371 -8.87 18.00 0.23
CA ARG A 371 -8.53 18.84 1.38
C ARG A 371 -7.21 19.55 1.18
N ASP A 372 -7.05 20.72 1.83
CA ASP A 372 -5.85 21.57 1.74
C ASP A 372 -4.55 20.89 2.24
N ARG A 373 -4.65 19.79 2.99
CA ARG A 373 -3.50 19.06 3.56
C ARG A 373 -3.46 17.57 3.21
N GLY A 374 -4.00 17.22 2.05
CA GLY A 374 -4.12 15.84 1.62
C GLY A 374 -5.38 15.13 2.17
N GLY A 375 -5.83 14.14 1.45
CA GLY A 375 -7.05 13.38 1.71
C GLY A 375 -8.33 14.09 1.27
N PHE A 376 -9.41 13.31 1.19
CA PHE A 376 -10.74 13.81 0.85
C PHE A 376 -11.54 14.23 2.06
N HIS A 377 -12.57 14.99 1.79
CA HIS A 377 -13.71 15.11 2.66
C HIS A 377 -14.99 14.90 1.85
N PHE A 378 -16.04 14.52 2.54
CA PHE A 378 -17.36 14.37 1.94
C PHE A 378 -18.24 15.53 2.36
N LYS A 379 -18.70 16.32 1.39
CA LYS A 379 -19.71 17.35 1.61
C LYS A 379 -21.08 16.73 1.68
N LEU A 380 -21.73 16.82 2.80
CA LEU A 380 -23.03 16.21 3.03
C LEU A 380 -24.15 17.25 3.05
N LYS A 381 -25.23 16.96 2.32
CA LYS A 381 -26.51 17.69 2.34
C LYS A 381 -27.50 17.00 3.26
N GLU A 382 -28.63 17.65 3.53
CA GLU A 382 -29.73 17.01 4.27
C GLU A 382 -30.14 15.68 3.62
N GLY A 383 -30.18 14.61 4.42
CA GLY A 383 -30.44 13.26 3.97
C GLY A 383 -29.29 12.61 3.17
N GLY A 384 -28.21 13.35 2.92
CA GLY A 384 -27.00 12.79 2.32
C GLY A 384 -26.37 11.72 3.23
N TYR A 385 -25.88 10.64 2.67
CA TYR A 385 -25.34 9.55 3.47
C TYR A 385 -24.10 8.91 2.86
N LEU A 386 -23.29 8.32 3.73
CA LEU A 386 -22.18 7.43 3.41
C LEU A 386 -22.56 6.02 3.89
N ARG A 387 -22.19 5.00 3.13
CA ARG A 387 -22.47 3.60 3.47
C ARG A 387 -21.19 2.78 3.47
N PHE A 388 -21.01 2.01 4.52
CA PHE A 388 -19.88 1.10 4.72
C PHE A 388 -20.43 -0.30 4.92
N ASP A 389 -20.15 -1.19 3.96
CA ASP A 389 -20.61 -2.57 4.02
C ASP A 389 -19.66 -3.41 4.88
N ARG A 390 -20.23 -4.34 5.66
CA ARG A 390 -19.49 -5.37 6.41
C ARG A 390 -18.44 -4.81 7.39
N VAL A 391 -18.79 -3.80 8.16
CA VAL A 391 -17.97 -3.30 9.27
C VAL A 391 -18.02 -4.31 10.40
N ASP A 392 -16.87 -4.87 10.78
CA ASP A 392 -16.76 -5.81 11.91
C ASP A 392 -16.46 -5.04 13.20
N PHE A 393 -17.43 -5.01 14.08
CA PHE A 393 -17.30 -4.39 15.39
C PHE A 393 -16.59 -5.28 16.43
N GLY A 394 -16.26 -6.52 16.08
CA GLY A 394 -15.60 -7.46 16.99
C GLY A 394 -16.35 -7.61 18.31
N ALA A 395 -15.68 -7.32 19.43
CA ALA A 395 -16.26 -7.36 20.77
C ALA A 395 -17.18 -6.18 21.11
N GLY A 396 -17.24 -5.17 20.25
CA GLY A 396 -18.14 -4.03 20.36
C GLY A 396 -17.48 -2.66 20.34
N ALA A 397 -18.27 -1.66 19.96
CA ALA A 397 -17.93 -0.24 20.03
C ALA A 397 -18.58 0.42 21.24
N GLY A 398 -17.88 1.38 21.87
CA GLY A 398 -18.37 2.17 23.00
C GLY A 398 -18.52 3.65 22.67
N GLY A 399 -17.89 4.12 21.59
CA GLY A 399 -17.93 5.51 21.15
C GLY A 399 -17.63 5.67 19.68
N VAL A 400 -17.85 6.90 19.19
CA VAL A 400 -17.50 7.33 17.83
C VAL A 400 -16.82 8.69 17.87
N GLN A 401 -15.85 8.88 17.03
CA GLN A 401 -15.17 10.15 16.76
C GLN A 401 -15.29 10.48 15.29
N ALA A 402 -15.47 11.76 14.95
CA ALA A 402 -15.45 12.22 13.56
C ALA A 402 -14.75 13.58 13.46
N PHE A 403 -14.00 13.78 12.38
CA PHE A 403 -13.31 15.03 12.09
C PHE A 403 -14.12 15.78 11.05
N ILE A 404 -14.74 16.87 11.47
CA ILE A 404 -15.82 17.54 10.73
C ILE A 404 -15.54 19.03 10.64
N SER A 405 -15.84 19.62 9.46
CA SER A 405 -15.91 21.07 9.30
C SER A 405 -17.29 21.50 8.82
N ALA A 406 -17.73 22.68 9.28
CA ALA A 406 -18.99 23.27 8.89
C ALA A 406 -18.82 24.78 8.70
N GLU A 407 -19.03 25.24 7.47
CA GLU A 407 -18.75 26.62 7.07
C GLU A 407 -19.91 27.56 7.42
N SER A 408 -21.15 27.11 7.18
CA SER A 408 -22.31 27.99 7.26
C SER A 408 -22.59 28.45 8.70
N PRO A 409 -22.60 29.76 8.96
CA PRO A 409 -23.00 30.29 10.26
C PRO A 409 -24.51 30.12 10.56
N HIS A 410 -25.30 29.76 9.54
CA HIS A 410 -26.73 29.56 9.61
C HIS A 410 -27.16 28.11 9.87
N LEU A 411 -26.17 27.24 10.12
CA LEU A 411 -26.39 25.82 10.36
C LEU A 411 -27.27 25.61 11.62
N GLN A 412 -28.34 24.86 11.46
CA GLN A 412 -29.33 24.59 12.52
C GLN A 412 -29.63 23.11 12.62
N ASP A 413 -29.79 22.61 13.83
CA ASP A 413 -30.15 21.21 14.14
C ASP A 413 -29.27 20.18 13.43
N ALA A 414 -28.03 20.56 13.09
CA ALA A 414 -27.16 19.70 12.31
C ALA A 414 -26.55 18.59 13.15
N LYS A 415 -26.54 17.40 12.60
CA LYS A 415 -25.97 16.19 13.21
C LYS A 415 -25.54 15.19 12.17
N LEU A 416 -24.57 14.38 12.50
CA LEU A 416 -24.19 13.16 11.80
C LEU A 416 -24.68 11.95 12.59
N GLU A 417 -25.60 11.18 12.03
CA GLU A 417 -26.12 9.94 12.62
C GLU A 417 -25.37 8.73 12.09
N PHE A 418 -25.06 7.80 12.98
CA PHE A 418 -24.46 6.49 12.68
C PHE A 418 -25.54 5.43 12.90
N ARG A 419 -25.92 4.72 11.85
CA ARG A 419 -26.96 3.67 11.88
C ARG A 419 -26.44 2.37 11.30
N VAL A 420 -26.99 1.24 11.73
CA VAL A 420 -26.64 -0.08 11.22
C VAL A 420 -27.72 -0.69 10.34
N ASP A 421 -27.28 -1.45 9.35
CA ASP A 421 -28.01 -2.34 8.46
C ASP A 421 -28.98 -1.65 7.49
N SER A 422 -29.44 -0.44 7.80
CA SER A 422 -30.19 0.40 6.89
C SER A 422 -30.17 1.86 7.32
N GLN A 423 -30.59 2.79 6.43
CA GLN A 423 -30.72 4.21 6.79
C GLN A 423 -31.77 4.46 7.87
N ALA A 424 -32.79 3.59 7.98
CA ALA A 424 -33.79 3.60 9.03
C ALA A 424 -33.46 2.60 10.16
N GLY A 425 -32.28 1.98 10.13
CA GLY A 425 -31.85 0.99 11.09
C GLY A 425 -31.56 1.56 12.48
N GLU A 426 -31.07 0.72 13.38
CA GLU A 426 -30.77 1.15 14.74
C GLU A 426 -29.77 2.29 14.75
N LEU A 427 -30.07 3.34 15.53
CA LEU A 427 -29.18 4.47 15.76
C LEU A 427 -28.12 4.06 16.79
N LEU A 428 -26.86 4.00 16.37
CA LEU A 428 -25.72 3.75 17.23
C LEU A 428 -25.26 5.00 17.96
N ALA A 429 -25.13 6.11 17.22
CA ALA A 429 -24.67 7.37 17.73
C ALA A 429 -25.18 8.53 16.89
N ALA A 430 -25.20 9.72 17.48
CA ALA A 430 -25.42 10.98 16.77
C ALA A 430 -24.45 12.03 17.30
N ILE A 431 -23.68 12.63 16.40
CA ILE A 431 -22.77 13.74 16.69
C ILE A 431 -23.45 15.04 16.32
N PRO A 432 -23.80 15.92 17.28
CA PRO A 432 -24.30 17.25 16.97
C PRO A 432 -23.19 18.12 16.38
N ILE A 433 -23.52 18.92 15.37
CA ILE A 433 -22.54 19.73 14.63
C ILE A 433 -22.93 21.20 14.72
N ALA A 434 -22.00 22.00 15.20
CA ALA A 434 -22.07 23.46 15.15
C ALA A 434 -21.14 24.02 14.08
N PRO A 435 -21.33 25.25 13.59
CA PRO A 435 -20.39 25.91 12.69
C PRO A 435 -18.97 25.89 13.24
N THR A 436 -17.98 25.51 12.43
CA THR A 436 -16.57 25.46 12.83
C THR A 436 -15.79 26.69 12.37
N GLY A 437 -16.44 27.62 11.69
CA GLY A 437 -15.83 28.87 11.23
C GLY A 437 -15.18 28.82 9.86
N GLY A 438 -15.38 27.76 9.10
CA GLY A 438 -14.88 27.63 7.72
C GLY A 438 -14.79 26.22 7.22
N VAL A 439 -14.75 26.07 5.89
CA VAL A 439 -14.68 24.78 5.20
C VAL A 439 -13.42 23.98 5.56
N SER A 440 -12.31 24.67 5.84
CA SER A 440 -11.02 24.05 6.22
C SER A 440 -10.80 23.97 7.74
N ASN A 441 -11.74 24.49 8.54
CA ASN A 441 -11.63 24.49 10.01
C ASN A 441 -12.27 23.22 10.59
N TYR A 442 -11.50 22.15 10.63
CA TYR A 442 -11.97 20.87 11.16
C TYR A 442 -11.89 20.80 12.68
N SER A 443 -12.88 20.19 13.28
CA SER A 443 -12.95 19.88 14.71
C SER A 443 -13.16 18.40 14.94
N LEU A 444 -12.48 17.84 15.94
CA LEU A 444 -12.72 16.48 16.40
C LEU A 444 -13.97 16.48 17.27
N LEU A 445 -15.01 15.84 16.81
CA LEU A 445 -16.28 15.71 17.51
C LEU A 445 -16.49 14.25 17.95
N THR A 446 -17.14 14.06 19.10
CA THR A 446 -17.29 12.73 19.70
C THR A 446 -18.71 12.47 20.17
N ALA A 447 -19.12 11.22 20.19
CA ALA A 447 -20.35 10.76 20.82
C ALA A 447 -20.20 9.36 21.40
N THR A 448 -20.94 9.06 22.46
CA THR A 448 -21.08 7.68 22.96
C THR A 448 -21.90 6.87 21.96
N ALA A 449 -21.44 5.66 21.64
CA ALA A 449 -22.18 4.73 20.81
C ALA A 449 -22.94 3.72 21.66
N LYS A 450 -24.11 3.30 21.20
CA LYS A 450 -24.76 2.11 21.74
C LYS A 450 -23.90 0.88 21.46
N ALA A 451 -23.96 -0.08 22.35
CA ALA A 451 -23.26 -1.33 22.19
C ALA A 451 -23.72 -2.04 20.89
N VAL A 452 -22.77 -2.35 20.04
CA VAL A 452 -22.94 -3.11 18.81
C VAL A 452 -21.78 -4.08 18.68
N SER A 453 -22.00 -5.29 18.18
CA SER A 453 -20.95 -6.29 17.98
C SER A 453 -21.26 -7.11 16.74
N GLY A 454 -20.23 -7.73 16.15
CA GLY A 454 -20.38 -8.50 14.90
C GLY A 454 -20.30 -7.61 13.66
N VAL A 455 -20.67 -8.17 12.53
CA VAL A 455 -20.53 -7.53 11.20
C VAL A 455 -21.83 -6.88 10.78
N HIS A 456 -21.76 -5.58 10.52
CA HIS A 456 -22.91 -4.75 10.12
C HIS A 456 -22.60 -3.87 8.92
N THR A 457 -23.62 -3.46 8.19
CA THR A 457 -23.52 -2.31 7.27
C THR A 457 -23.76 -1.03 8.07
N VAL A 458 -22.82 -0.09 7.98
CA VAL A 458 -22.92 1.21 8.69
C VAL A 458 -23.34 2.31 7.73
N PHE A 459 -24.29 3.12 8.15
CA PHE A 459 -24.72 4.33 7.44
C PHE A 459 -24.39 5.56 8.28
N LEU A 460 -23.69 6.51 7.69
CA LEU A 460 -23.52 7.86 8.22
C LEU A 460 -24.50 8.77 7.49
N ILE A 461 -25.41 9.41 8.21
CA ILE A 461 -26.48 10.20 7.60
C ILE A 461 -26.42 11.63 8.15
N ALA A 462 -26.37 12.59 7.24
CA ALA A 462 -26.40 14.01 7.59
C ALA A 462 -27.83 14.52 7.75
N HIS A 463 -28.06 15.25 8.82
CA HIS A 463 -29.30 15.98 9.07
C HIS A 463 -29.01 17.41 9.46
N GLY A 464 -29.89 18.34 9.08
CA GLY A 464 -29.81 19.74 9.46
C GLY A 464 -30.43 20.68 8.46
N ARG A 465 -30.33 21.98 8.76
CA ARG A 465 -30.83 23.08 7.90
C ARG A 465 -29.81 24.20 7.88
N GLY A 466 -29.91 25.09 6.91
CA GLY A 466 -29.09 26.30 6.86
C GLY A 466 -27.67 26.04 6.37
N GLY A 467 -27.48 25.10 5.42
CA GLY A 467 -26.23 24.82 4.79
C GLY A 467 -25.65 25.99 3.96
N ASP A 468 -24.56 25.73 3.22
CA ASP A 468 -23.95 26.68 2.30
C ASP A 468 -24.87 27.01 1.10
N ALA A 469 -24.39 27.86 0.17
CA ALA A 469 -25.16 28.26 -1.01
C ALA A 469 -25.54 27.09 -1.94
N GLN A 470 -24.82 25.95 -1.84
CA GLN A 470 -25.08 24.72 -2.58
C GLN A 470 -25.92 23.71 -1.76
N GLY A 471 -26.26 24.05 -0.53
CA GLY A 471 -27.05 23.21 0.38
C GLY A 471 -26.24 22.19 1.18
N HIS A 472 -24.90 22.28 1.18
CA HIS A 472 -24.08 21.42 2.02
C HIS A 472 -24.14 21.87 3.48
N LEU A 473 -24.34 20.91 4.37
CA LEU A 473 -24.42 21.17 5.81
C LEU A 473 -23.04 21.21 6.46
N PHE A 474 -22.23 20.20 6.15
CA PHE A 474 -20.88 20.03 6.71
C PHE A 474 -20.06 19.04 5.89
N ASN A 475 -18.77 19.02 6.17
CA ASN A 475 -17.82 18.10 5.57
C ASN A 475 -17.35 17.09 6.61
N VAL A 476 -17.27 15.82 6.22
CA VAL A 476 -16.70 14.74 7.03
C VAL A 476 -15.36 14.34 6.40
N ALA A 477 -14.27 14.53 7.13
CA ALA A 477 -12.96 14.13 6.68
C ALA A 477 -12.67 12.66 7.01
N TRP A 478 -13.01 12.25 8.22
CA TRP A 478 -12.89 10.86 8.67
C TRP A 478 -13.75 10.63 9.92
N PHE A 479 -13.94 9.37 10.26
CA PHE A 479 -14.52 8.94 11.52
C PHE A 479 -13.86 7.65 12.01
N THR A 480 -14.04 7.32 13.28
CA THR A 480 -13.61 6.06 13.87
C THR A 480 -14.54 5.65 15.01
N PHE A 481 -14.68 4.34 15.20
CA PHE A 481 -15.29 3.78 16.40
C PHE A 481 -14.22 3.50 17.46
N THR A 482 -14.57 3.59 18.71
CA THR A 482 -13.69 3.31 19.86
C THR A 482 -14.28 2.21 20.73
N HIS A 483 -13.42 1.36 21.33
CA HIS A 483 -13.86 0.32 22.27
C HIS A 483 -14.29 0.87 23.64
N LYS A 484 -13.83 2.06 23.98
CA LYS A 484 -14.18 2.73 25.25
C LYS A 484 -15.32 3.73 25.00
N GLN A 485 -16.22 3.85 25.98
CA GLN A 485 -17.12 5.00 26.05
C GLN A 485 -16.25 6.27 26.17
N LEU A 486 -16.59 7.27 25.37
CA LEU A 486 -15.91 8.56 25.30
C LEU A 486 -16.57 9.55 26.26
#